data_53003b1c7ce3fe2787d5a16653055553
#
_entry.id   53003b1c7ce3fe2787d5a16653055553
#
_cell.length_a   1.000
_cell.length_b   1.000
_cell.length_c   1.000
_cell.angle_alpha   90.00
_cell.angle_beta   90.00
_cell.angle_gamma   90.00
#
_symmetry.space_group_name_H-M   'P 1'
#
loop_
_entity.id
_entity.type
_entity.pdbx_description
1 polymer ?
#
loop_
_entity_poly.entity_id
_entity_poly.type
_entity_poly.pdbx_seq_one_letter_code
_entity_poly.pdbx_strand_id
1 'polypeptide(L)'
;MTAAQADHAGARSDIKEIPEGFKLDTPRVEDGAAIWRIARDSKALDLNSSYSYLLWCRDFAATSAVARDATSEPAAFVTGYLRPDRPDTLVVWQIAVDAAHRGRGLAAALLDGLTARAIDELGVRSVETTITPDNDASNRLFASFAARHSVPVKREVLFDAALFPEQGHEPEVLHLIGPFETPPGSNR
;
A
#
# COMPACT_ATOMS: atom_id res chain seq x y z
N MET A 1 15.38 24.28 37.59
CA MET A 1 14.94 22.92 37.20
C MET A 1 14.40 23.00 35.79
N THR A 2 15.25 22.68 34.82
CA THR A 2 14.95 22.86 33.38
C THR A 2 14.40 21.53 32.86
N ALA A 3 13.14 21.50 32.44
CA ALA A 3 12.56 20.31 31.84
C ALA A 3 13.12 20.14 30.41
N ALA A 4 13.62 18.96 30.13
CA ALA A 4 14.15 18.57 28.85
C ALA A 4 13.03 18.57 27.81
N GLN A 5 13.14 19.40 26.78
CA GLN A 5 12.41 19.23 25.51
C GLN A 5 12.97 17.97 24.83
N ALA A 6 12.17 16.92 24.80
CA ALA A 6 12.46 15.74 24.01
C ALA A 6 12.28 16.08 22.52
N ASP A 7 13.35 15.93 21.76
CA ASP A 7 13.39 16.06 20.31
C ASP A 7 12.44 15.05 19.64
N HIS A 8 11.30 15.50 19.16
CA HIS A 8 10.34 14.72 18.34
C HIS A 8 10.64 14.81 16.83
N ALA A 9 11.82 15.28 16.45
CA ALA A 9 12.23 15.48 15.06
C ALA A 9 12.79 14.22 14.36
N GLY A 10 12.97 13.09 15.08
CA GLY A 10 13.68 11.91 14.56
C GLY A 10 12.86 10.92 13.71
N ALA A 11 11.51 10.94 13.77
CA ALA A 11 10.70 9.85 13.21
C ALA A 11 10.25 10.05 11.74
N ARG A 12 10.52 11.21 11.11
CA ARG A 12 10.10 11.51 9.72
C ARG A 12 11.17 11.33 8.66
N SER A 13 12.43 11.03 9.02
CA SER A 13 13.54 11.01 8.06
C SER A 13 13.62 9.78 7.16
N ASP A 14 12.87 8.71 7.45
CA ASP A 14 12.98 7.43 6.75
C ASP A 14 11.82 7.15 5.78
N ILE A 15 10.76 7.99 5.76
CA ILE A 15 9.63 7.89 4.82
C ILE A 15 10.16 8.04 3.39
N LYS A 16 9.79 7.11 2.51
CA LYS A 16 10.24 7.14 1.11
C LYS A 16 9.46 8.17 0.30
N GLU A 17 10.17 9.20 -0.14
CA GLU A 17 9.65 10.14 -1.12
C GLU A 17 9.59 9.49 -2.51
N ILE A 18 8.71 10.04 -3.36
CA ILE A 18 8.62 9.58 -4.74
C ILE A 18 9.93 9.91 -5.47
N PRO A 19 10.56 8.94 -6.17
CA PRO A 19 11.81 9.17 -6.87
C PRO A 19 11.71 10.24 -7.96
N GLU A 20 12.84 10.90 -8.26
CA GLU A 20 12.93 11.88 -9.35
C GLU A 20 12.45 11.30 -10.69
N GLY A 21 11.72 12.09 -11.45
CA GLY A 21 11.10 11.68 -12.73
C GLY A 21 9.76 10.99 -12.57
N PHE A 22 9.25 10.83 -11.33
CA PHE A 22 7.92 10.28 -11.07
C PHE A 22 7.07 11.23 -10.25
N LYS A 23 5.75 11.08 -10.36
CA LYS A 23 4.77 11.81 -9.57
C LYS A 23 3.79 10.85 -8.94
N LEU A 24 3.55 10.99 -7.63
CA LEU A 24 2.45 10.33 -6.95
C LEU A 24 1.13 11.01 -7.32
N ASP A 25 0.13 10.23 -7.70
CA ASP A 25 -1.18 10.74 -8.10
C ASP A 25 -2.30 9.77 -7.67
N THR A 26 -3.52 10.27 -7.66
CA THR A 26 -4.73 9.44 -7.53
C THR A 26 -5.03 8.79 -8.87
N PRO A 27 -5.39 7.48 -8.93
CA PRO A 27 -5.73 6.83 -10.18
C PRO A 27 -7.02 7.41 -10.79
N ARG A 28 -7.07 7.43 -12.12
CA ARG A 28 -8.24 7.82 -12.93
C ARG A 28 -8.77 6.59 -13.65
N VAL A 29 -10.01 6.64 -14.11
CA VAL A 29 -10.62 5.49 -14.83
C VAL A 29 -9.78 5.09 -16.06
N GLU A 30 -9.19 6.07 -16.74
CA GLU A 30 -8.33 5.88 -17.91
C GLU A 30 -7.06 5.06 -17.59
N ASP A 31 -6.62 5.06 -16.35
CA ASP A 31 -5.45 4.28 -15.89
C ASP A 31 -5.74 2.77 -15.78
N GLY A 32 -7.01 2.37 -15.76
CA GLY A 32 -7.40 0.99 -15.51
C GLY A 32 -6.76 -0.03 -16.44
N ALA A 33 -6.60 0.30 -17.73
CA ALA A 33 -5.93 -0.57 -18.70
C ALA A 33 -4.43 -0.71 -18.41
N ALA A 34 -3.75 0.40 -18.06
CA ALA A 34 -2.33 0.40 -17.71
C ALA A 34 -2.06 -0.37 -16.41
N ILE A 35 -2.90 -0.16 -15.39
CA ILE A 35 -2.82 -0.87 -14.10
C ILE A 35 -3.05 -2.37 -14.31
N TRP A 36 -4.07 -2.78 -15.09
CA TRP A 36 -4.30 -4.18 -15.44
C TRP A 36 -3.08 -4.80 -16.12
N ARG A 37 -2.46 -4.09 -17.10
CA ARG A 37 -1.24 -4.55 -17.77
C ARG A 37 -0.10 -4.76 -16.79
N ILE A 38 0.13 -3.79 -15.88
CA ILE A 38 1.20 -3.89 -14.86
C ILE A 38 0.94 -5.09 -13.94
N ALA A 39 -0.30 -5.30 -13.50
CA ALA A 39 -0.67 -6.45 -12.67
C ALA A 39 -0.42 -7.78 -13.39
N ARG A 40 -0.89 -7.91 -14.64
CA ARG A 40 -0.66 -9.10 -15.49
C ARG A 40 0.83 -9.41 -15.67
N ASP A 41 1.62 -8.38 -15.97
CA ASP A 41 3.04 -8.53 -16.32
C ASP A 41 3.92 -8.68 -15.06
N SER A 42 3.37 -8.40 -13.88
CA SER A 42 4.05 -8.65 -12.59
C SER A 42 4.30 -10.14 -12.34
N LYS A 43 3.37 -11.00 -12.79
CA LYS A 43 3.33 -12.46 -12.55
C LYS A 43 3.37 -12.87 -11.07
N ALA A 44 3.20 -11.90 -10.17
CA ALA A 44 3.25 -12.09 -8.72
C ALA A 44 1.89 -11.79 -8.07
N LEU A 45 0.94 -11.27 -8.85
CA LEU A 45 -0.39 -10.92 -8.38
C LEU A 45 -1.43 -11.83 -9.05
N ASP A 46 -2.46 -12.18 -8.29
CA ASP A 46 -3.68 -12.76 -8.87
C ASP A 46 -4.32 -11.74 -9.81
N LEU A 47 -4.41 -12.11 -11.09
CA LEU A 47 -4.92 -11.22 -12.11
C LEU A 47 -6.45 -11.20 -12.07
N ASN A 48 -7.01 -10.06 -11.69
CA ASN A 48 -8.42 -9.80 -11.79
C ASN A 48 -8.84 -9.45 -13.23
N SER A 49 -10.16 -9.43 -13.51
CA SER A 49 -10.68 -8.96 -14.79
C SER A 49 -10.28 -7.50 -15.03
N SER A 50 -10.13 -7.08 -16.28
CA SER A 50 -9.85 -5.68 -16.62
C SER A 50 -10.93 -4.72 -16.09
N TYR A 51 -12.19 -5.17 -16.02
CA TYR A 51 -13.29 -4.42 -15.43
C TYR A 51 -13.06 -4.09 -13.95
N SER A 52 -12.46 -5.01 -13.18
CA SER A 52 -12.16 -4.76 -11.77
C SER A 52 -11.22 -3.57 -11.59
N TYR A 53 -10.22 -3.41 -12.46
CA TYR A 53 -9.28 -2.28 -12.37
C TYR A 53 -9.94 -0.94 -12.73
N LEU A 54 -10.96 -0.92 -13.61
CA LEU A 54 -11.78 0.27 -13.83
C LEU A 54 -12.58 0.64 -12.58
N LEU A 55 -13.15 -0.36 -11.87
CA LEU A 55 -13.84 -0.13 -10.60
C LEU A 55 -12.89 0.39 -9.52
N TRP A 56 -11.67 -0.16 -9.41
CA TRP A 56 -10.66 0.35 -8.48
C TRP A 56 -10.35 1.83 -8.74
N CYS A 57 -10.16 2.20 -10.00
CA CYS A 57 -9.88 3.60 -10.37
C CYS A 57 -11.07 4.54 -10.14
N ARG A 58 -12.31 4.05 -10.24
CA ARG A 58 -13.52 4.85 -10.06
C ARG A 58 -13.93 4.96 -8.59
N ASP A 59 -14.09 3.81 -7.93
CA ASP A 59 -14.79 3.71 -6.64
C ASP A 59 -13.82 3.78 -5.45
N PHE A 60 -12.56 3.38 -5.68
CA PHE A 60 -11.52 3.31 -4.64
C PHE A 60 -10.31 4.23 -4.93
N ALA A 61 -10.52 5.26 -5.75
CA ALA A 61 -9.45 6.20 -6.11
C ALA A 61 -8.82 6.87 -4.88
N ALA A 62 -9.64 7.28 -3.90
CA ALA A 62 -9.17 7.95 -2.68
C ALA A 62 -8.25 7.07 -1.82
N THR A 63 -8.42 5.76 -1.89
CA THR A 63 -7.66 4.74 -1.13
C THR A 63 -6.65 3.98 -2.00
N SER A 64 -6.39 4.47 -3.21
CA SER A 64 -5.46 3.91 -4.19
C SER A 64 -4.51 4.99 -4.70
N ALA A 65 -3.33 4.62 -5.20
CA ALA A 65 -2.38 5.56 -5.76
C ALA A 65 -1.67 4.99 -6.99
N VAL A 66 -1.20 5.87 -7.87
CA VAL A 66 -0.33 5.56 -9.00
C VAL A 66 0.93 6.40 -8.94
N ALA A 67 2.06 5.84 -9.37
CA ALA A 67 3.24 6.60 -9.72
C ALA A 67 3.25 6.81 -11.23
N ARG A 68 3.23 8.08 -11.67
CA ARG A 68 3.31 8.43 -13.08
C ARG A 68 4.73 8.77 -13.45
N ASP A 69 5.15 8.33 -14.61
CA ASP A 69 6.43 8.71 -15.19
C ASP A 69 6.38 10.11 -15.87
N ALA A 70 7.47 10.50 -16.51
CA ALA A 70 7.59 11.78 -17.22
C ALA A 70 6.60 11.94 -18.38
N THR A 71 6.03 10.84 -18.90
CA THR A 71 5.00 10.85 -19.96
C THR A 71 3.58 10.87 -19.41
N SER A 72 3.44 10.91 -18.08
CA SER A 72 2.19 10.84 -17.32
C SER A 72 1.53 9.45 -17.34
N GLU A 73 2.22 8.42 -17.81
CA GLU A 73 1.73 7.03 -17.78
C GLU A 73 1.97 6.37 -16.42
N PRO A 74 1.07 5.48 -15.97
CA PRO A 74 1.28 4.69 -14.76
C PRO A 74 2.50 3.78 -14.88
N ALA A 75 3.49 4.00 -14.03
CA ALA A 75 4.70 3.18 -13.88
C ALA A 75 4.59 2.19 -12.70
N ALA A 76 3.73 2.49 -11.73
CA ALA A 76 3.43 1.64 -10.59
C ALA A 76 2.07 2.01 -10.02
N PHE A 77 1.45 1.07 -9.28
CA PHE A 77 0.18 1.31 -8.62
C PHE A 77 0.11 0.62 -7.26
N VAL A 78 -0.76 1.11 -6.41
CA VAL A 78 -1.29 0.45 -5.22
C VAL A 78 -2.81 0.64 -5.19
N THR A 79 -3.55 -0.44 -5.01
CA THR A 79 -5.00 -0.41 -4.80
C THR A 79 -5.33 -0.78 -3.37
N GLY A 80 -6.32 -0.11 -2.79
CA GLY A 80 -6.75 -0.36 -1.43
C GLY A 80 -8.15 0.17 -1.15
N TYR A 81 -8.70 -0.20 -0.01
CA TYR A 81 -10.01 0.25 0.46
C TYR A 81 -10.01 0.40 1.97
N LEU A 82 -10.92 1.21 2.51
CA LEU A 82 -11.16 1.22 3.95
C LEU A 82 -12.00 0.03 4.34
N ARG A 83 -11.58 -0.66 5.39
CA ARG A 83 -12.30 -1.82 5.88
C ARG A 83 -13.71 -1.43 6.35
N PRO A 84 -14.80 -2.08 5.87
CA PRO A 84 -16.16 -1.64 6.15
C PRO A 84 -16.52 -1.66 7.64
N ASP A 85 -16.00 -2.64 8.39
CA ASP A 85 -16.23 -2.81 9.84
C ASP A 85 -15.22 -2.06 10.72
N ARG A 86 -14.12 -1.56 10.13
CA ARG A 86 -13.06 -0.76 10.77
C ARG A 86 -12.56 0.33 9.82
N PRO A 87 -13.30 1.43 9.66
CA PRO A 87 -12.98 2.47 8.67
C PRO A 87 -11.69 3.24 8.95
N ASP A 88 -11.07 3.05 10.09
CA ASP A 88 -9.72 3.52 10.43
C ASP A 88 -8.60 2.58 9.95
N THR A 89 -8.94 1.56 9.18
CA THR A 89 -8.00 0.56 8.66
C THR A 89 -8.02 0.58 7.13
N LEU A 90 -6.86 0.91 6.53
CA LEU A 90 -6.63 0.80 5.09
C LEU A 90 -6.19 -0.62 4.74
N VAL A 91 -6.97 -1.31 3.93
CA VAL A 91 -6.59 -2.60 3.35
C VAL A 91 -5.86 -2.34 2.04
N VAL A 92 -4.60 -2.73 1.95
CA VAL A 92 -3.83 -2.74 0.70
C VAL A 92 -4.10 -4.06 -0.02
N TRP A 93 -4.76 -3.96 -1.19
CA TRP A 93 -5.18 -5.12 -1.97
C TRP A 93 -4.08 -5.61 -2.92
N GLN A 94 -3.59 -4.73 -3.79
CA GLN A 94 -2.51 -5.05 -4.72
C GLN A 94 -1.52 -3.89 -4.82
N ILE A 95 -0.24 -4.21 -5.00
CA ILE A 95 0.81 -3.26 -5.31
C ILE A 95 1.76 -3.86 -6.32
N ALA A 96 2.04 -3.14 -7.41
CA ALA A 96 3.01 -3.58 -8.41
C ALA A 96 3.70 -2.41 -9.11
N VAL A 97 4.89 -2.73 -9.64
CA VAL A 97 5.73 -1.81 -10.42
C VAL A 97 5.95 -2.40 -11.81
N ASP A 98 5.76 -1.60 -12.84
CA ASP A 98 6.10 -1.97 -14.22
C ASP A 98 7.55 -2.44 -14.30
N ALA A 99 7.79 -3.50 -15.07
CA ALA A 99 9.12 -4.13 -15.18
C ALA A 99 10.22 -3.13 -15.57
N ALA A 100 9.91 -2.15 -16.44
CA ALA A 100 10.85 -1.11 -16.87
C ALA A 100 11.25 -0.13 -15.75
N HIS A 101 10.48 -0.08 -14.66
CA HIS A 101 10.65 0.88 -13.56
C HIS A 101 11.01 0.22 -12.23
N ARG A 102 11.23 -1.10 -12.19
CA ARG A 102 11.63 -1.83 -10.96
C ARG A 102 13.00 -1.37 -10.44
N GLY A 103 13.25 -1.62 -9.15
CA GLY A 103 14.51 -1.27 -8.50
C GLY A 103 14.68 0.21 -8.15
N ARG A 104 13.69 1.05 -8.42
CA ARG A 104 13.71 2.50 -8.16
C ARG A 104 13.03 2.94 -6.86
N GLY A 105 12.53 2.00 -6.05
CA GLY A 105 11.86 2.31 -4.78
C GLY A 105 10.40 2.74 -4.90
N LEU A 106 9.78 2.66 -6.10
CA LEU A 106 8.42 3.14 -6.37
C LEU A 106 7.35 2.48 -5.48
N ALA A 107 7.44 1.16 -5.24
CA ALA A 107 6.48 0.47 -4.38
C ALA A 107 6.50 1.02 -2.95
N ALA A 108 7.70 1.26 -2.40
CA ALA A 108 7.84 1.82 -1.06
C ALA A 108 7.31 3.25 -0.99
N ALA A 109 7.65 4.09 -1.97
CA ALA A 109 7.18 5.47 -2.04
C ALA A 109 5.65 5.57 -2.22
N LEU A 110 5.05 4.68 -3.05
CA LEU A 110 3.60 4.60 -3.21
C LEU A 110 2.90 4.22 -1.90
N LEU A 111 3.42 3.21 -1.20
CA LEU A 111 2.83 2.74 0.05
C LEU A 111 2.93 3.82 1.14
N ASP A 112 4.09 4.45 1.27
CA ASP A 112 4.30 5.54 2.23
C ASP A 112 3.40 6.75 1.91
N GLY A 113 3.35 7.17 0.65
CA GLY A 113 2.55 8.33 0.21
C GLY A 113 1.04 8.09 0.31
N LEU A 114 0.56 6.89 -0.06
CA LEU A 114 -0.85 6.52 0.13
C LEU A 114 -1.22 6.50 1.60
N THR A 115 -0.38 5.90 2.45
CA THR A 115 -0.63 5.82 3.89
C THR A 115 -0.65 7.20 4.54
N ALA A 116 0.29 8.09 4.20
CA ALA A 116 0.29 9.46 4.68
C ALA A 116 -1.00 10.20 4.33
N ARG A 117 -1.43 10.13 3.05
CA ARG A 117 -2.71 10.70 2.61
C ARG A 117 -3.90 10.10 3.36
N ALA A 118 -3.93 8.79 3.53
CA ALA A 118 -5.03 8.11 4.22
C ALA A 118 -5.10 8.47 5.72
N ILE A 119 -3.97 8.69 6.38
CA ILE A 119 -3.93 9.19 7.76
C ILE A 119 -4.48 10.61 7.82
N ASP A 120 -4.01 11.50 6.94
CA ASP A 120 -4.34 12.93 6.98
C ASP A 120 -5.78 13.20 6.55
N GLU A 121 -6.27 12.55 5.49
CA GLU A 121 -7.57 12.85 4.88
C GLU A 121 -8.70 11.93 5.34
N LEU A 122 -8.39 10.66 5.67
CA LEU A 122 -9.39 9.62 5.95
C LEU A 122 -9.36 9.14 7.41
N GLY A 123 -8.41 9.60 8.22
CA GLY A 123 -8.30 9.22 9.63
C GLY A 123 -7.81 7.78 9.84
N VAL A 124 -7.09 7.21 8.87
CA VAL A 124 -6.53 5.87 8.97
C VAL A 124 -5.52 5.77 10.11
N ARG A 125 -5.60 4.69 10.87
CA ARG A 125 -4.70 4.39 11.98
C ARG A 125 -3.93 3.09 11.80
N SER A 126 -4.36 2.25 10.87
CA SER A 126 -3.71 0.96 10.61
C SER A 126 -3.75 0.62 9.13
N VAL A 127 -2.77 -0.15 8.69
CA VAL A 127 -2.74 -0.77 7.35
C VAL A 127 -2.86 -2.27 7.52
N GLU A 128 -3.72 -2.89 6.72
CA GLU A 128 -3.81 -4.35 6.57
C GLU A 128 -3.43 -4.79 5.16
N THR A 129 -2.83 -5.95 5.06
CA THR A 129 -2.62 -6.67 3.80
C THR A 129 -2.52 -8.15 4.07
N THR A 130 -2.86 -9.00 3.11
CA THR A 130 -2.56 -10.43 3.17
C THR A 130 -1.39 -10.74 2.26
N ILE A 131 -0.53 -11.65 2.70
CA ILE A 131 0.69 -12.04 1.99
C ILE A 131 0.90 -13.53 2.20
N THR A 132 1.06 -14.28 1.12
CA THR A 132 1.46 -15.68 1.19
C THR A 132 2.91 -15.81 1.68
N PRO A 133 3.26 -16.89 2.41
CA PRO A 133 4.60 -17.09 2.97
C PRO A 133 5.73 -17.04 1.94
N ASP A 134 5.47 -17.49 0.72
CA ASP A 134 6.42 -17.56 -0.40
C ASP A 134 6.61 -16.20 -1.13
N ASN A 135 5.74 -15.21 -0.88
CA ASN A 135 5.87 -13.87 -1.49
C ASN A 135 6.90 -13.00 -0.75
N ASP A 136 8.16 -13.35 -0.93
CA ASP A 136 9.30 -12.65 -0.32
C ASP A 136 9.34 -11.15 -0.64
N ALA A 137 8.92 -10.74 -1.83
CA ALA A 137 8.96 -9.34 -2.25
C ALA A 137 8.00 -8.49 -1.41
N SER A 138 6.74 -8.93 -1.26
CA SER A 138 5.75 -8.26 -0.42
C SER A 138 6.13 -8.36 1.05
N ASN A 139 6.59 -9.51 1.53
CA ASN A 139 7.05 -9.66 2.92
C ASN A 139 8.14 -8.65 3.28
N ARG A 140 9.15 -8.45 2.42
CA ARG A 140 10.21 -7.44 2.63
C ARG A 140 9.68 -6.02 2.52
N LEU A 141 8.80 -5.74 1.57
CA LEU A 141 8.21 -4.40 1.39
C LEU A 141 7.47 -3.95 2.65
N PHE A 142 6.54 -4.78 3.16
CA PHE A 142 5.71 -4.42 4.31
C PHE A 142 6.49 -4.47 5.64
N ALA A 143 7.47 -5.35 5.80
CA ALA A 143 8.38 -5.32 6.95
C ALA A 143 9.21 -4.03 6.99
N SER A 144 9.76 -3.62 5.85
CA SER A 144 10.52 -2.37 5.72
C SER A 144 9.61 -1.13 5.92
N PHE A 145 8.37 -1.18 5.44
CA PHE A 145 7.37 -0.14 5.68
C PHE A 145 7.09 0.04 7.17
N ALA A 146 6.78 -1.03 7.89
CA ALA A 146 6.54 -0.96 9.33
C ALA A 146 7.75 -0.42 10.11
N ALA A 147 8.97 -0.83 9.72
CA ALA A 147 10.20 -0.34 10.34
C ALA A 147 10.40 1.16 10.12
N ARG A 148 10.16 1.68 8.89
CA ARG A 148 10.26 3.13 8.60
C ARG A 148 9.28 3.97 9.41
N HIS A 149 8.09 3.43 9.64
CA HIS A 149 7.06 4.11 10.45
C HIS A 149 7.18 3.84 11.94
N SER A 150 8.16 3.02 12.37
CA SER A 150 8.37 2.64 13.78
C SER A 150 7.13 2.06 14.45
N VAL A 151 6.32 1.29 13.70
CA VAL A 151 5.08 0.68 14.18
C VAL A 151 5.16 -0.84 14.24
N PRO A 152 4.42 -1.48 15.17
CA PRO A 152 4.39 -2.94 15.26
C PRO A 152 3.66 -3.59 14.08
N VAL A 153 4.00 -4.86 13.83
CA VAL A 153 3.30 -5.74 12.88
C VAL A 153 2.76 -6.95 13.64
N LYS A 154 1.44 -7.13 13.64
CA LYS A 154 0.80 -8.37 14.06
C LYS A 154 0.56 -9.24 12.83
N ARG A 155 0.88 -10.54 12.92
CA ARG A 155 0.64 -11.51 11.86
C ARG A 155 -0.23 -12.64 12.36
N GLU A 156 -1.19 -13.08 11.53
CA GLU A 156 -2.02 -14.25 11.80
C GLU A 156 -2.50 -14.84 10.48
N VAL A 157 -2.73 -16.15 10.44
CA VAL A 157 -3.35 -16.79 9.27
C VAL A 157 -4.80 -16.30 9.19
N LEU A 158 -5.16 -15.61 8.12
CA LEU A 158 -6.51 -15.12 7.87
C LEU A 158 -7.34 -16.17 7.11
N PHE A 159 -6.76 -16.70 6.04
CA PHE A 159 -7.38 -17.74 5.24
C PHE A 159 -6.44 -18.94 5.13
N ASP A 160 -6.90 -20.08 5.64
CA ASP A 160 -6.19 -21.34 5.51
C ASP A 160 -6.20 -21.80 4.04
N ALA A 161 -5.13 -22.46 3.60
CA ALA A 161 -4.99 -23.02 2.24
C ALA A 161 -6.20 -23.89 1.84
N ALA A 162 -6.82 -24.60 2.80
CA ALA A 162 -7.98 -25.45 2.55
C ALA A 162 -9.26 -24.69 2.13
N LEU A 163 -9.30 -23.37 2.28
CA LEU A 163 -10.43 -22.54 1.84
C LEU A 163 -10.41 -22.23 0.34
N PHE A 164 -9.26 -22.44 -0.31
CA PHE A 164 -9.09 -22.15 -1.73
C PHE A 164 -9.43 -23.37 -2.59
N PRO A 165 -10.14 -23.21 -3.71
CA PRO A 165 -10.50 -24.32 -4.58
C PRO A 165 -9.29 -24.87 -5.37
N GLU A 166 -8.24 -24.07 -5.55
CA GLU A 166 -7.01 -24.44 -6.24
C GLU A 166 -6.13 -25.31 -5.35
N GLN A 167 -5.62 -26.41 -5.91
CA GLN A 167 -4.64 -27.23 -5.19
C GLN A 167 -3.28 -26.53 -5.10
N GLY A 168 -2.70 -26.53 -3.90
CA GLY A 168 -1.37 -25.97 -3.67
C GLY A 168 -1.36 -24.46 -3.42
N HIS A 169 -2.52 -23.85 -3.21
CA HIS A 169 -2.59 -22.47 -2.73
C HIS A 169 -1.97 -22.37 -1.32
N GLU A 170 -1.10 -21.39 -1.11
CA GLU A 170 -0.54 -21.09 0.20
C GLU A 170 -1.58 -20.37 1.08
N PRO A 171 -1.48 -20.46 2.42
CA PRO A 171 -2.37 -19.70 3.31
C PRO A 171 -2.13 -18.20 3.15
N GLU A 172 -3.21 -17.41 3.27
CA GLU A 172 -3.13 -15.96 3.32
C GLU A 172 -2.88 -15.49 4.75
N VAL A 173 -1.71 -14.91 4.98
CA VAL A 173 -1.30 -14.37 6.28
C VAL A 173 -1.62 -12.89 6.34
N LEU A 174 -2.51 -12.51 7.25
CA LEU A 174 -2.81 -11.12 7.55
C LEU A 174 -1.60 -10.45 8.23
N HIS A 175 -1.22 -9.30 7.73
CA HIS A 175 -0.27 -8.38 8.36
C HIS A 175 -1.04 -7.11 8.77
N LEU A 176 -1.27 -6.94 10.06
CA LEU A 176 -1.82 -5.70 10.65
C LEU A 176 -0.66 -4.83 11.12
N ILE A 177 -0.50 -3.66 10.51
CA ILE A 177 0.60 -2.72 10.70
C ILE A 177 0.04 -1.43 11.32
N GLY A 178 0.55 -1.04 12.47
CA GLY A 178 0.06 0.10 13.22
C GLY A 178 -0.17 -0.23 14.69
N PRO A 179 -0.79 0.67 15.49
CA PRO A 179 -1.39 1.93 15.04
C PRO A 179 -0.36 2.99 14.70
N PHE A 180 -0.68 3.82 13.69
CA PHE A 180 0.07 5.03 13.39
C PHE A 180 -0.32 6.15 14.37
N GLU A 181 0.64 7.02 14.70
CA GLU A 181 0.35 8.22 15.47
C GLU A 181 -0.49 9.19 14.62
N THR A 182 -1.61 9.64 15.16
CA THR A 182 -2.45 10.65 14.52
C THR A 182 -1.87 12.02 14.83
N PRO A 183 -1.72 12.93 13.84
CA PRO A 183 -1.32 14.29 14.11
C PRO A 183 -2.24 14.94 15.13
N PRO A 184 -1.74 15.70 16.12
CA PRO A 184 -2.57 16.39 17.07
C PRO A 184 -3.47 17.42 16.33
N GLY A 185 -4.78 17.18 16.30
CA GLY A 185 -5.76 18.09 15.69
C GLY A 185 -6.74 17.47 14.71
N SER A 186 -6.65 16.20 14.35
CA SER A 186 -7.56 15.53 13.39
C SER A 186 -8.80 14.89 14.04
N ASN A 187 -9.32 15.47 15.12
CA ASN A 187 -10.61 15.05 15.67
C ASN A 187 -11.72 15.86 14.98
N ARG A 188 -12.36 15.28 13.95
CA ARG A 188 -13.65 15.75 13.42
C ARG A 188 -14.73 14.75 13.76
#